data_624e188ee04262b412751d680d2c00f9
#
_entry.id   624e188ee04262b412751d680d2c00f9
#
_cell.length_a   1.000
_cell.length_b   1.000
_cell.length_c   1.000
_cell.angle_alpha   90.00
_cell.angle_beta   90.00
_cell.angle_gamma   90.00
#
_symmetry.space_group_name_H-M   'P 1'
#
loop_
_entity.id
_entity.type
_entity.pdbx_description
1 polymer ?
#
loop_
_entity_poly.entity_id
_entity_poly.type
_entity_poly.pdbx_seq_one_letter_code
_entity_poly.pdbx_strand_id
1 'polypeptide(L)'
;MAKELVAMLLAGGQGSRLYALTQKLAKPAVPFGGKYRIIDFPLSNCVNSGIDTVGILTQYQPFVLNEYIGNGQPWDLDRLYGGVHVLPPYQKASGSDWYKGTANAIYQNIAFIERYDPEYVIILSGDQICKQDYSDFLKFHKEKNAEFSVAVMEVPWEDASRFGLMVADDDDKITEFQEKPKNPKSNLASMGIYIFNWDILKKYLIEDENDPDSENDFGNNIIPNLLRDGRRMYAYHFNGYWKDVGTIPALWEANMEVLDPEHSGINLFDENWKIYRRNSGHTGHFIGNSAEVTDSMITDGCVVKGTVKHSILFGGVIVEEGAVVEDAVVMGDTVIKRGAKVTHCIVAEGVTVGCDAVIGEKPAEDVTGDVATIAPGVTIGDRAVIGPKAMVYNDVEEGQEQC
;
A
#
# COMPACT_ATOMS: atom_id res chain seq x y z
N MET A 1 -9.84 28.50 6.55
CA MET A 1 -11.23 28.01 6.73
C MET A 1 -11.14 26.77 7.56
N ALA A 2 -11.98 26.68 8.60
CA ALA A 2 -12.08 25.47 9.42
C ALA A 2 -12.54 24.30 8.55
N LYS A 3 -11.99 23.13 8.78
CA LYS A 3 -12.36 21.86 8.16
C LYS A 3 -12.96 20.94 9.22
N GLU A 4 -13.96 20.16 8.88
CA GLU A 4 -14.49 19.18 9.82
C GLU A 4 -13.47 18.07 10.08
N LEU A 5 -12.87 17.57 9.02
CA LEU A 5 -11.93 16.44 9.04
C LEU A 5 -10.68 16.76 8.20
N VAL A 6 -9.50 16.46 8.75
CA VAL A 6 -8.21 16.50 8.06
C VAL A 6 -7.61 15.11 8.06
N ALA A 7 -7.08 14.67 6.92
CA ALA A 7 -6.40 13.38 6.80
C ALA A 7 -4.89 13.53 6.97
N MET A 8 -4.30 12.62 7.74
CA MET A 8 -2.86 12.48 7.90
C MET A 8 -2.44 11.08 7.46
N LEU A 9 -1.76 10.99 6.33
CA LEU A 9 -1.39 9.74 5.68
C LEU A 9 0.06 9.38 5.98
N LEU A 10 0.27 8.31 6.74
CA LEU A 10 1.58 7.78 7.09
C LEU A 10 2.18 7.03 5.90
N ALA A 11 3.14 7.63 5.23
CA ALA A 11 3.78 7.12 4.00
C ALA A 11 5.32 7.01 4.15
N GLY A 12 5.83 6.98 5.38
CA GLY A 12 7.27 6.99 5.68
C GLY A 12 7.90 5.61 5.92
N GLY A 13 7.13 4.52 5.82
CA GLY A 13 7.61 3.17 6.10
C GLY A 13 8.65 2.65 5.10
N GLN A 14 9.71 1.99 5.60
CA GLN A 14 10.80 1.46 4.79
C GLN A 14 10.38 0.30 3.86
N GLY A 15 9.36 -0.47 4.22
CA GLY A 15 8.90 -1.61 3.42
C GLY A 15 9.92 -2.73 3.27
N SER A 16 10.78 -2.94 4.28
CA SER A 16 11.91 -3.88 4.25
C SER A 16 11.55 -5.32 3.84
N ARG A 17 10.31 -5.75 4.10
CA ARG A 17 9.79 -7.08 3.74
C ARG A 17 9.42 -7.25 2.26
N LEU A 18 9.46 -6.17 1.46
CA LEU A 18 9.34 -6.20 -0.01
C LEU A 18 10.71 -6.24 -0.71
N TYR A 19 11.78 -6.30 0.05
CA TYR A 19 13.16 -6.56 -0.39
C TYR A 19 13.56 -5.83 -1.68
N ALA A 20 13.70 -6.57 -2.79
CA ALA A 20 14.15 -6.06 -4.07
C ALA A 20 13.29 -4.90 -4.62
N LEU A 21 11.99 -4.87 -4.32
CA LEU A 21 11.06 -3.85 -4.82
C LEU A 21 11.19 -2.50 -4.09
N THR A 22 11.71 -2.49 -2.86
CA THR A 22 11.77 -1.27 -2.03
C THR A 22 13.18 -0.78 -1.73
N GLN A 23 14.20 -1.26 -2.45
CA GLN A 23 15.57 -0.75 -2.29
C GLN A 23 15.70 0.76 -2.58
N LYS A 24 15.00 1.24 -3.60
CA LYS A 24 15.05 2.64 -4.07
C LYS A 24 13.67 3.30 -4.08
N LEU A 25 12.68 2.64 -3.52
CA LEU A 25 11.28 3.02 -3.60
C LEU A 25 10.62 2.90 -2.23
N ALA A 26 9.88 3.93 -1.80
CA ALA A 26 9.02 3.82 -0.62
C ALA A 26 7.87 2.83 -0.88
N LYS A 27 7.45 2.04 0.14
CA LYS A 27 6.36 1.07 -0.01
C LYS A 27 5.08 1.65 -0.62
N PRO A 28 4.61 2.86 -0.26
CA PRO A 28 3.41 3.45 -0.87
C PRO A 28 3.53 3.73 -2.38
N ALA A 29 4.75 3.81 -2.91
CA ALA A 29 4.99 4.03 -4.33
C ALA A 29 5.10 2.74 -5.15
N VAL A 30 5.02 1.56 -4.53
CA VAL A 30 5.07 0.26 -5.23
C VAL A 30 3.87 0.13 -6.18
N PRO A 31 4.09 -0.29 -7.45
CA PRO A 31 3.02 -0.53 -8.41
C PRO A 31 2.05 -1.63 -7.98
N PHE A 32 0.75 -1.43 -8.29
CA PHE A 32 -0.33 -2.36 -7.97
C PHE A 32 -1.43 -2.34 -9.04
N GLY A 33 -2.05 -3.50 -9.33
CA GLY A 33 -3.26 -3.59 -10.14
C GLY A 33 -3.11 -3.07 -11.59
N GLY A 34 -1.92 -3.19 -12.18
CA GLY A 34 -1.62 -2.86 -13.57
C GLY A 34 -1.39 -1.38 -13.85
N LYS A 35 -2.01 -0.46 -13.14
CA LYS A 35 -1.92 0.99 -13.43
C LYS A 35 -1.68 1.86 -12.20
N TYR A 36 -1.90 1.35 -11.01
CA TYR A 36 -1.91 2.11 -9.76
C TYR A 36 -0.61 1.95 -9.01
N ARG A 37 -0.45 2.78 -7.96
CA ARG A 37 0.48 2.56 -6.86
C ARG A 37 -0.33 2.42 -5.57
N ILE A 38 0.23 1.81 -4.55
CA ILE A 38 -0.47 1.58 -3.26
C ILE A 38 -1.07 2.88 -2.72
N ILE A 39 -0.35 4.00 -2.82
CA ILE A 39 -0.78 5.33 -2.34
C ILE A 39 -2.06 5.84 -3.02
N ASP A 40 -2.40 5.37 -4.22
CA ASP A 40 -3.59 5.81 -4.94
C ASP A 40 -4.88 5.44 -4.21
N PHE A 41 -4.88 4.33 -3.47
CA PHE A 41 -6.05 3.85 -2.74
C PHE A 41 -6.45 4.79 -1.60
N PRO A 42 -5.61 5.08 -0.60
CA PRO A 42 -5.98 6.00 0.47
C PRO A 42 -6.26 7.43 -0.03
N LEU A 43 -5.55 7.92 -1.06
CA LEU A 43 -5.84 9.24 -1.64
C LEU A 43 -7.20 9.26 -2.34
N SER A 44 -7.53 8.22 -3.10
CA SER A 44 -8.84 8.10 -3.76
C SER A 44 -9.96 7.92 -2.74
N ASN A 45 -9.75 7.13 -1.69
CA ASN A 45 -10.71 7.01 -0.60
C ASN A 45 -10.97 8.37 0.07
N CYS A 46 -9.93 9.18 0.32
CA CYS A 46 -10.10 10.54 0.84
C CYS A 46 -11.04 11.38 -0.04
N VAL A 47 -10.74 11.44 -1.33
CA VAL A 47 -11.53 12.25 -2.28
C VAL A 47 -12.96 11.75 -2.42
N ASN A 48 -13.14 10.45 -2.58
CA ASN A 48 -14.46 9.83 -2.69
C ASN A 48 -15.30 10.03 -1.40
N SER A 49 -14.65 10.13 -0.25
CA SER A 49 -15.28 10.44 1.05
C SER A 49 -15.45 11.94 1.32
N GLY A 50 -15.13 12.82 0.36
CA GLY A 50 -15.24 14.27 0.51
C GLY A 50 -14.14 14.93 1.35
N ILE A 51 -13.06 14.21 1.69
CA ILE A 51 -11.90 14.75 2.40
C ILE A 51 -10.98 15.45 1.38
N ASP A 52 -10.85 16.75 1.51
CA ASP A 52 -10.12 17.60 0.56
C ASP A 52 -8.80 18.15 1.09
N THR A 53 -8.37 17.74 2.28
CA THR A 53 -7.15 18.20 2.94
C THR A 53 -6.38 17.01 3.48
N VAL A 54 -5.22 16.72 2.88
CA VAL A 54 -4.42 15.54 3.18
C VAL A 54 -2.96 15.92 3.42
N GLY A 55 -2.43 15.64 4.60
CA GLY A 55 -1.00 15.69 4.90
C GLY A 55 -0.36 14.32 4.69
N ILE A 56 0.62 14.20 3.81
CA ILE A 56 1.33 12.96 3.55
C ILE A 56 2.72 13.01 4.21
N LEU A 57 2.92 12.15 5.22
CA LEU A 57 4.15 12.10 5.99
C LEU A 57 5.14 11.14 5.33
N THR A 58 6.17 11.70 4.68
CA THR A 58 7.18 10.92 3.95
C THR A 58 8.53 10.98 4.68
N GLN A 59 9.30 9.91 4.63
CA GLN A 59 10.63 9.87 5.25
C GLN A 59 11.62 9.01 4.46
N TYR A 60 11.30 7.73 4.26
CA TYR A 60 12.17 6.79 3.55
C TYR A 60 11.99 6.90 2.04
N GLN A 61 13.10 6.99 1.27
CA GLN A 61 13.13 7.06 -0.20
C GLN A 61 12.03 7.97 -0.80
N PRO A 62 11.91 9.24 -0.37
CA PRO A 62 10.74 10.05 -0.67
C PRO A 62 10.70 10.56 -2.11
N PHE A 63 11.81 10.52 -2.86
CA PHE A 63 11.94 11.21 -4.16
C PHE A 63 10.87 10.77 -5.16
N VAL A 64 10.80 9.46 -5.46
CA VAL A 64 9.84 8.91 -6.44
C VAL A 64 8.41 9.11 -5.97
N LEU A 65 8.15 8.90 -4.67
CA LEU A 65 6.81 9.09 -4.10
C LEU A 65 6.38 10.57 -4.19
N ASN A 66 7.25 11.51 -3.82
CA ASN A 66 6.94 12.95 -3.88
C ASN A 66 6.72 13.42 -5.32
N GLU A 67 7.54 12.94 -6.27
CA GLU A 67 7.37 13.21 -7.70
C GLU A 67 6.04 12.65 -8.22
N TYR A 68 5.66 11.45 -7.80
CA TYR A 68 4.40 10.81 -8.18
C TYR A 68 3.18 11.58 -7.66
N ILE A 69 3.19 11.98 -6.39
CA ILE A 69 2.12 12.77 -5.77
C ILE A 69 2.01 14.14 -6.44
N GLY A 70 3.14 14.80 -6.68
CA GLY A 70 3.18 16.15 -7.26
C GLY A 70 2.36 17.14 -6.42
N ASN A 71 1.46 17.85 -7.09
CA ASN A 71 0.52 18.79 -6.45
C ASN A 71 -0.86 18.18 -6.12
N GLY A 72 -1.05 16.87 -6.38
CA GLY A 72 -2.31 16.18 -6.09
C GLY A 72 -3.38 16.27 -7.18
N GLN A 73 -3.08 16.86 -8.33
CA GLN A 73 -4.04 17.05 -9.41
C GLN A 73 -4.73 15.75 -9.89
N PRO A 74 -4.08 14.58 -9.95
CA PRO A 74 -4.74 13.34 -10.34
C PRO A 74 -5.92 12.93 -9.43
N TRP A 75 -5.88 13.36 -8.16
CA TRP A 75 -6.92 13.08 -7.15
C TRP A 75 -7.82 14.29 -6.84
N ASP A 76 -7.81 15.35 -7.67
CA ASP A 76 -8.53 16.60 -7.38
C ASP A 76 -8.14 17.24 -6.02
N LEU A 77 -6.86 17.07 -5.64
CA LEU A 77 -6.28 17.59 -4.40
C LEU A 77 -5.30 18.75 -4.63
N ASP A 78 -5.35 19.44 -5.78
CA ASP A 78 -4.57 20.64 -6.09
C ASP A 78 -5.35 21.93 -5.75
N ARG A 79 -5.98 21.95 -4.59
CA ARG A 79 -6.92 22.98 -4.18
C ARG A 79 -6.23 24.22 -3.59
N LEU A 80 -6.84 25.39 -3.78
CA LEU A 80 -6.35 26.65 -3.20
C LEU A 80 -6.40 26.66 -1.66
N TYR A 81 -7.42 26.01 -1.08
CA TYR A 81 -7.63 25.89 0.37
C TYR A 81 -7.83 24.42 0.73
N GLY A 82 -6.82 23.79 1.27
CA GLY A 82 -6.73 22.37 1.48
C GLY A 82 -5.77 21.72 0.46
N GLY A 83 -6.17 20.60 -0.12
CA GLY A 83 -5.36 19.84 -1.06
C GLY A 83 -4.35 18.92 -0.39
N VAL A 84 -3.47 18.31 -1.20
CA VAL A 84 -2.41 17.46 -0.71
C VAL A 84 -1.16 18.25 -0.34
N HIS A 85 -0.57 17.89 0.79
CA HIS A 85 0.69 18.46 1.26
C HIS A 85 1.65 17.34 1.64
N VAL A 86 2.82 17.31 1.00
CA VAL A 86 3.88 16.39 1.40
C VAL A 86 4.63 16.99 2.58
N LEU A 87 4.71 16.26 3.68
CA LEU A 87 5.26 16.67 4.96
C LEU A 87 6.48 15.79 5.31
N PRO A 88 7.69 16.13 4.84
CA PRO A 88 8.89 15.45 5.27
C PRO A 88 9.32 15.95 6.66
N PRO A 89 10.13 15.18 7.41
CA PRO A 89 10.78 15.70 8.60
C PRO A 89 11.65 16.91 8.24
N TYR A 90 11.70 17.91 9.12
CA TYR A 90 12.41 19.15 8.86
C TYR A 90 13.29 19.60 10.04
N GLN A 91 14.31 20.40 9.72
CA GLN A 91 15.20 20.96 10.73
C GLN A 91 14.51 22.12 11.46
N LYS A 92 14.45 22.04 12.79
CA LYS A 92 14.06 23.13 13.68
C LYS A 92 15.29 23.90 14.13
N ALA A 93 15.12 25.09 14.70
CA ALA A 93 16.22 25.88 15.29
C ALA A 93 16.93 25.11 16.43
N SER A 94 16.22 24.19 17.09
CA SER A 94 16.72 23.32 18.16
C SER A 94 17.41 22.03 17.69
N GLY A 95 17.45 21.75 16.38
CA GLY A 95 17.98 20.52 15.79
C GLY A 95 17.08 19.93 14.71
N SER A 96 17.53 18.84 14.06
CA SER A 96 16.76 18.07 13.10
C SER A 96 16.51 16.68 13.65
N ASP A 97 15.25 16.27 13.69
CA ASP A 97 14.88 14.91 14.08
C ASP A 97 14.08 14.25 12.96
N TRP A 98 14.52 13.05 12.59
CA TRP A 98 13.69 12.14 11.81
C TRP A 98 12.41 11.79 12.60
N TYR A 99 11.37 11.36 11.92
CA TYR A 99 10.21 10.80 12.60
C TYR A 99 10.64 9.56 13.38
N LYS A 100 10.52 9.61 14.71
CA LYS A 100 10.93 8.54 15.62
C LYS A 100 9.97 7.35 15.59
N GLY A 101 8.70 7.63 15.31
CA GLY A 101 7.60 6.67 15.24
C GLY A 101 6.38 7.30 14.59
N THR A 102 5.30 6.54 14.50
CA THR A 102 4.05 6.95 13.84
C THR A 102 3.37 8.12 14.56
N ALA A 103 3.36 8.13 15.90
CA ALA A 103 2.81 9.22 16.71
C ALA A 103 3.69 10.49 16.61
N ASN A 104 5.03 10.34 16.66
CA ASN A 104 5.93 11.48 16.51
C ASN A 104 5.80 12.15 15.14
N ALA A 105 5.53 11.39 14.08
CA ALA A 105 5.29 11.95 12.75
C ALA A 105 4.08 12.92 12.75
N ILE A 106 3.01 12.57 13.44
CA ILE A 106 1.85 13.46 13.61
C ILE A 106 2.19 14.64 14.53
N TYR A 107 2.87 14.39 15.65
CA TYR A 107 3.29 15.42 16.60
C TYR A 107 4.09 16.53 15.92
N GLN A 108 5.09 16.18 15.10
CA GLN A 108 5.90 17.17 14.40
C GLN A 108 5.09 18.04 13.44
N ASN A 109 3.92 17.60 13.03
CA ASN A 109 3.04 18.27 12.07
C ASN A 109 1.75 18.85 12.71
N ILE A 110 1.70 19.02 14.03
CA ILE A 110 0.57 19.66 14.74
C ILE A 110 0.22 21.03 14.12
N ALA A 111 1.22 21.86 13.80
CA ALA A 111 1.01 23.18 13.21
C ALA A 111 0.33 23.12 11.83
N PHE A 112 0.56 22.06 11.04
CA PHE A 112 -0.15 21.83 9.79
C PHE A 112 -1.64 21.56 10.05
N ILE A 113 -1.96 20.70 11.00
CA ILE A 113 -3.34 20.34 11.36
C ILE A 113 -4.07 21.56 11.91
N GLU A 114 -3.46 22.30 12.84
CA GLU A 114 -4.03 23.50 13.47
C GLU A 114 -4.35 24.63 12.47
N ARG A 115 -3.64 24.69 11.34
CA ARG A 115 -3.93 25.66 10.27
C ARG A 115 -5.36 25.53 9.75
N TYR A 116 -5.94 24.34 9.83
CA TYR A 116 -7.28 24.02 9.33
C TYR A 116 -8.34 23.98 10.43
N ASP A 117 -7.92 24.09 11.71
CA ASP A 117 -8.81 24.06 12.88
C ASP A 117 -9.88 22.96 12.81
N PRO A 118 -9.49 21.68 12.63
CA PRO A 118 -10.43 20.60 12.44
C PRO A 118 -11.04 20.12 13.77
N GLU A 119 -12.26 19.60 13.71
CA GLU A 119 -12.88 18.88 14.84
C GLU A 119 -12.30 17.47 14.96
N TYR A 120 -12.06 16.82 13.81
CA TYR A 120 -11.56 15.44 13.73
C TYR A 120 -10.31 15.35 12.86
N VAL A 121 -9.49 14.35 13.17
CA VAL A 121 -8.34 13.94 12.35
C VAL A 121 -8.44 12.46 12.04
N ILE A 122 -8.33 12.11 10.76
CA ILE A 122 -8.19 10.71 10.36
C ILE A 122 -6.72 10.41 10.07
N ILE A 123 -6.20 9.38 10.72
CA ILE A 123 -4.87 8.83 10.48
C ILE A 123 -5.02 7.63 9.56
N LEU A 124 -4.25 7.64 8.47
CA LEU A 124 -4.31 6.63 7.42
C LEU A 124 -2.95 5.96 7.26
N SER A 125 -2.94 4.67 6.99
CA SER A 125 -1.76 3.94 6.53
C SER A 125 -1.66 4.00 5.01
N GLY A 126 -0.47 4.31 4.48
CA GLY A 126 -0.19 4.40 3.05
C GLY A 126 0.32 3.11 2.42
N ASP A 127 0.14 1.96 3.07
CA ASP A 127 0.81 0.71 2.72
C ASP A 127 -0.13 -0.51 2.56
N GLN A 128 -1.41 -0.26 2.39
CA GLN A 128 -2.46 -1.28 2.27
C GLN A 128 -3.43 -0.98 1.13
N ILE A 129 -4.12 -2.00 0.66
CA ILE A 129 -5.12 -1.91 -0.40
C ILE A 129 -6.51 -2.08 0.22
N CYS A 130 -7.35 -1.05 0.12
CA CYS A 130 -8.77 -1.12 0.47
C CYS A 130 -9.56 -0.06 -0.28
N LYS A 131 -10.85 -0.29 -0.45
CA LYS A 131 -11.83 0.71 -0.91
C LYS A 131 -12.77 0.98 0.26
N GLN A 132 -12.60 2.13 0.92
CA GLN A 132 -13.33 2.48 2.14
C GLN A 132 -13.90 3.89 2.08
N ASP A 133 -15.17 4.03 2.41
CA ASP A 133 -15.80 5.32 2.65
C ASP A 133 -15.50 5.80 4.07
N TYR A 134 -14.66 6.83 4.17
CA TYR A 134 -14.31 7.43 5.45
C TYR A 134 -15.44 8.33 6.00
N SER A 135 -16.42 8.72 5.18
CA SER A 135 -17.59 9.48 5.65
C SER A 135 -18.51 8.62 6.53
N ASP A 136 -18.69 7.34 6.17
CA ASP A 136 -19.42 6.38 7.01
C ASP A 136 -18.68 6.11 8.31
N PHE A 137 -17.34 6.01 8.25
CA PHE A 137 -16.53 5.85 9.46
C PHE A 137 -16.60 7.06 10.38
N LEU A 138 -16.58 8.29 9.84
CA LEU A 138 -16.75 9.51 10.62
C LEU A 138 -18.17 9.59 11.24
N LYS A 139 -19.19 9.19 10.50
CA LYS A 139 -20.57 9.12 10.98
C LYS A 139 -20.68 8.19 12.18
N PHE A 140 -20.13 6.98 12.09
CA PHE A 140 -20.06 6.03 13.21
C PHE A 140 -19.36 6.65 14.43
N HIS A 141 -18.20 7.29 14.24
CA HIS A 141 -17.45 7.96 15.31
C HIS A 141 -18.32 8.97 16.06
N LYS A 142 -19.09 9.78 15.32
CA LYS A 142 -20.02 10.77 15.91
C LYS A 142 -21.20 10.11 16.61
N GLU A 143 -21.82 9.09 16.03
CA GLU A 143 -22.97 8.37 16.60
C GLU A 143 -22.61 7.70 17.93
N LYS A 144 -21.41 7.13 18.05
CA LYS A 144 -20.88 6.55 19.29
C LYS A 144 -20.39 7.62 20.28
N ASN A 145 -20.40 8.91 19.92
CA ASN A 145 -19.78 9.99 20.70
C ASN A 145 -18.36 9.60 21.13
N ALA A 146 -17.61 9.01 20.21
CA ALA A 146 -16.27 8.49 20.43
C ALA A 146 -15.25 9.63 20.60
N GLU A 147 -14.15 9.36 21.27
CA GLU A 147 -12.94 10.18 21.31
C GLU A 147 -11.84 9.58 20.41
N PHE A 148 -11.94 8.27 20.20
CA PHE A 148 -11.12 7.48 19.30
C PHE A 148 -11.97 6.38 18.67
N SER A 149 -11.81 6.19 17.38
CA SER A 149 -12.34 5.03 16.65
C SER A 149 -11.28 4.43 15.75
N VAL A 150 -11.28 3.12 15.62
CA VAL A 150 -10.37 2.38 14.75
C VAL A 150 -11.18 1.51 13.79
N ALA A 151 -10.81 1.53 12.51
CA ALA A 151 -11.34 0.57 11.56
C ALA A 151 -10.69 -0.79 11.80
N VAL A 152 -11.52 -1.83 11.90
CA VAL A 152 -11.12 -3.20 12.20
C VAL A 152 -11.72 -4.18 11.21
N MET A 153 -11.04 -5.31 11.03
CA MET A 153 -11.51 -6.43 10.23
C MET A 153 -11.19 -7.75 10.93
N GLU A 154 -12.09 -8.72 10.83
CA GLU A 154 -11.78 -10.09 11.26
C GLU A 154 -10.79 -10.74 10.30
N VAL A 155 -9.69 -11.26 10.83
CA VAL A 155 -8.70 -12.00 10.08
C VAL A 155 -8.66 -13.47 10.51
N PRO A 156 -8.13 -14.39 9.68
CA PRO A 156 -7.88 -15.77 10.13
C PRO A 156 -7.05 -15.78 11.40
N TRP A 157 -7.36 -16.70 12.33
CA TRP A 157 -6.69 -16.78 13.63
C TRP A 157 -5.17 -17.03 13.51
N GLU A 158 -4.75 -17.74 12.47
CA GLU A 158 -3.33 -17.99 12.13
C GLU A 158 -2.56 -16.70 11.81
N ASP A 159 -3.24 -15.72 11.24
CA ASP A 159 -2.64 -14.42 10.89
C ASP A 159 -2.75 -13.36 11.99
N ALA A 160 -3.62 -13.59 12.98
CA ALA A 160 -3.96 -12.59 14.01
C ALA A 160 -2.71 -12.02 14.72
N SER A 161 -1.70 -12.85 14.99
CA SER A 161 -0.45 -12.45 15.65
C SER A 161 0.38 -11.42 14.88
N ARG A 162 0.05 -11.16 13.63
CA ARG A 162 0.77 -10.18 12.77
C ARG A 162 0.29 -8.74 12.97
N PHE A 163 -0.87 -8.56 13.58
CA PHE A 163 -1.59 -7.29 13.68
C PHE A 163 -1.75 -6.80 15.12
N GLY A 164 -2.00 -5.51 15.28
CA GLY A 164 -2.59 -4.97 16.49
C GLY A 164 -4.06 -5.43 16.59
N LEU A 165 -4.44 -6.05 17.68
CA LEU A 165 -5.76 -6.66 17.85
C LEU A 165 -6.60 -5.90 18.86
N MET A 166 -7.87 -5.66 18.52
CA MET A 166 -8.85 -5.07 19.41
C MET A 166 -9.72 -6.15 20.04
N VAL A 167 -10.02 -5.99 21.33
CA VAL A 167 -11.09 -6.71 22.01
C VAL A 167 -12.19 -5.71 22.28
N ALA A 168 -13.36 -5.93 21.72
CA ALA A 168 -14.53 -5.06 21.86
C ALA A 168 -15.68 -5.81 22.57
N ASP A 169 -16.56 -5.06 23.21
CA ASP A 169 -17.82 -5.58 23.75
C ASP A 169 -18.95 -5.56 22.69
N ASP A 170 -20.16 -5.95 23.10
CA ASP A 170 -21.33 -6.04 22.21
C ASP A 170 -21.79 -4.68 21.64
N ASP A 171 -21.31 -3.55 22.19
CA ASP A 171 -21.57 -2.18 21.70
C ASP A 171 -20.38 -1.61 20.91
N ASP A 172 -19.45 -2.46 20.45
CA ASP A 172 -18.21 -2.11 19.75
C ASP A 172 -17.22 -1.30 20.59
N LYS A 173 -17.44 -1.15 21.90
CA LYS A 173 -16.53 -0.43 22.76
C LYS A 173 -15.27 -1.27 23.01
N ILE A 174 -14.11 -0.68 22.77
CA ILE A 174 -12.81 -1.34 22.95
C ILE A 174 -12.53 -1.48 24.44
N THR A 175 -12.28 -2.70 24.88
CA THR A 175 -11.97 -3.07 26.26
C THR A 175 -10.52 -3.49 26.46
N GLU A 176 -9.84 -3.99 25.41
CA GLU A 176 -8.43 -4.37 25.44
C GLU A 176 -7.80 -4.15 24.06
N PHE A 177 -6.51 -3.86 24.04
CA PHE A 177 -5.67 -3.80 22.84
C PHE A 177 -4.43 -4.65 23.04
N GLN A 178 -4.03 -5.39 22.01
CA GLN A 178 -2.84 -6.24 21.99
C GLN A 178 -2.00 -5.96 20.75
N GLU A 179 -0.81 -5.41 20.88
CA GLU A 179 0.10 -5.19 19.75
C GLU A 179 0.85 -6.49 19.42
N LYS A 180 0.55 -7.08 18.28
CA LYS A 180 1.18 -8.30 17.71
C LYS A 180 1.42 -9.42 18.75
N PRO A 181 0.37 -9.87 19.45
CA PRO A 181 0.51 -10.79 20.55
C PRO A 181 0.90 -12.20 20.07
N LYS A 182 1.74 -12.90 20.84
CA LYS A 182 2.05 -14.31 20.57
C LYS A 182 0.85 -15.24 20.78
N ASN A 183 -0.05 -14.87 21.69
CA ASN A 183 -1.28 -15.60 21.99
C ASN A 183 -2.45 -14.63 21.86
N PRO A 184 -3.06 -14.51 20.68
CA PRO A 184 -4.14 -13.57 20.45
C PRO A 184 -5.41 -13.94 21.22
N LYS A 185 -6.06 -12.95 21.83
CA LYS A 185 -7.37 -13.09 22.49
C LYS A 185 -8.53 -12.76 21.55
N SER A 186 -8.23 -12.11 20.43
CA SER A 186 -9.18 -11.70 19.41
C SER A 186 -8.53 -11.89 18.03
N ASN A 187 -9.33 -12.00 16.99
CA ASN A 187 -8.90 -11.93 15.60
C ASN A 187 -9.37 -10.62 14.92
N LEU A 188 -9.82 -9.63 15.71
CA LEU A 188 -10.26 -8.35 15.23
C LEU A 188 -9.05 -7.42 15.00
N ALA A 189 -8.52 -7.45 13.80
CA ALA A 189 -7.29 -6.75 13.43
C ALA A 189 -7.55 -5.26 13.18
N SER A 190 -6.70 -4.40 13.74
CA SER A 190 -6.64 -2.99 13.40
C SER A 190 -6.14 -2.81 11.97
N MET A 191 -6.87 -2.07 11.16
CA MET A 191 -6.44 -1.68 9.81
C MET A 191 -5.42 -0.54 9.81
N GLY A 192 -5.04 0.01 10.98
CA GLY A 192 -4.18 1.19 11.04
C GLY A 192 -4.85 2.46 10.51
N ILE A 193 -6.17 2.49 10.53
CA ILE A 193 -7.00 3.63 10.13
C ILE A 193 -7.77 4.09 11.37
N TYR A 194 -7.51 5.33 11.80
CA TYR A 194 -8.02 5.86 13.06
C TYR A 194 -8.72 7.19 12.86
N ILE A 195 -9.82 7.44 13.58
CA ILE A 195 -10.41 8.78 13.74
C ILE A 195 -10.29 9.21 15.20
N PHE A 196 -9.83 10.44 15.40
CA PHE A 196 -9.69 11.07 16.70
C PHE A 196 -10.41 12.42 16.73
N ASN A 197 -10.94 12.78 17.88
CA ASN A 197 -11.17 14.19 18.20
C ASN A 197 -9.80 14.88 18.26
N TRP A 198 -9.67 16.02 17.57
CA TRP A 198 -8.35 16.66 17.44
C TRP A 198 -7.76 17.12 18.78
N ASP A 199 -8.57 17.69 19.64
CA ASP A 199 -8.14 18.15 20.96
C ASP A 199 -7.58 17.00 21.82
N ILE A 200 -8.21 15.84 21.75
CA ILE A 200 -7.76 14.61 22.44
C ILE A 200 -6.45 14.13 21.86
N LEU A 201 -6.37 13.92 20.54
CA LEU A 201 -5.15 13.45 19.90
C LEU A 201 -3.97 14.38 20.20
N LYS A 202 -4.16 15.68 20.03
CA LYS A 202 -3.12 16.70 20.28
C LYS A 202 -2.57 16.59 21.70
N LYS A 203 -3.43 16.42 22.69
CA LYS A 203 -3.02 16.27 24.09
C LYS A 203 -2.10 15.05 24.26
N TYR A 204 -2.52 13.89 23.79
CA TYR A 204 -1.74 12.66 23.93
C TYR A 204 -0.43 12.69 23.14
N LEU A 205 -0.40 13.32 21.96
CA LEU A 205 0.84 13.49 21.19
C LEU A 205 1.89 14.35 21.92
N ILE A 206 1.43 15.41 22.62
CA ILE A 206 2.33 16.28 23.42
C ILE A 206 2.82 15.54 24.65
N GLU A 207 1.97 14.79 25.34
CA GLU A 207 2.33 13.99 26.50
C GLU A 207 3.33 12.89 26.10
N ASP A 208 3.10 12.21 25.01
CA ASP A 208 3.94 11.13 24.45
C ASP A 208 5.34 11.62 24.06
N GLU A 209 5.46 12.78 23.39
CA GLU A 209 6.76 13.36 23.02
C GLU A 209 7.60 13.76 24.24
N ASN A 210 6.96 14.11 25.36
CA ASN A 210 7.62 14.46 26.60
C ASN A 210 7.95 13.25 27.48
N ASP A 211 7.51 12.06 27.12
CA ASP A 211 7.84 10.81 27.82
C ASP A 211 9.13 10.21 27.24
N PRO A 212 10.23 10.20 28.02
CA PRO A 212 11.51 9.68 27.53
C PRO A 212 11.51 8.16 27.29
N ASP A 213 10.54 7.44 27.85
CA ASP A 213 10.41 5.99 27.70
C ASP A 213 9.44 5.61 26.56
N SER A 214 8.86 6.59 25.88
CA SER A 214 7.94 6.35 24.75
C SER A 214 8.70 5.91 23.49
N GLU A 215 8.10 4.94 22.76
CA GLU A 215 8.49 4.55 21.42
C GLU A 215 7.92 5.48 20.34
N ASN A 216 7.13 6.48 20.73
CA ASN A 216 6.44 7.44 19.86
C ASN A 216 5.53 6.77 18.79
N ASP A 217 4.84 5.73 19.18
CA ASP A 217 4.03 4.88 18.29
C ASP A 217 2.55 4.82 18.73
N PHE A 218 1.63 4.75 17.76
CA PHE A 218 0.21 4.64 18.08
C PHE A 218 -0.13 3.35 18.83
N GLY A 219 0.39 2.21 18.36
CA GLY A 219 0.10 0.90 18.95
C GLY A 219 0.75 0.72 20.32
N ASN A 220 2.01 1.13 20.46
CA ASN A 220 2.75 0.90 21.70
C ASN A 220 2.48 1.96 22.78
N ASN A 221 2.07 3.17 22.42
CA ASN A 221 1.94 4.27 23.37
C ASN A 221 0.56 4.93 23.37
N ILE A 222 0.10 5.51 22.25
CA ILE A 222 -1.10 6.35 22.23
C ILE A 222 -2.36 5.54 22.58
N ILE A 223 -2.58 4.40 21.89
CA ILE A 223 -3.77 3.55 22.11
C ILE A 223 -3.80 2.98 23.54
N PRO A 224 -2.71 2.39 24.08
CA PRO A 224 -2.68 1.93 25.46
C PRO A 224 -2.93 3.04 26.48
N ASN A 225 -2.40 4.25 26.26
CA ASN A 225 -2.61 5.38 27.17
C ASN A 225 -4.09 5.85 27.17
N LEU A 226 -4.72 5.94 25.99
CA LEU A 226 -6.15 6.25 25.89
C LEU A 226 -7.01 5.21 26.62
N LEU A 227 -6.68 3.94 26.46
CA LEU A 227 -7.40 2.83 27.11
C LEU A 227 -7.24 2.88 28.63
N ARG A 228 -6.01 3.08 29.14
CA ARG A 228 -5.70 3.23 30.57
C ARG A 228 -6.50 4.40 31.19
N ASP A 229 -6.64 5.50 30.46
CA ASP A 229 -7.32 6.71 30.93
C ASP A 229 -8.86 6.62 30.77
N GLY A 230 -9.37 5.46 30.30
CA GLY A 230 -10.82 5.19 30.19
C GLY A 230 -11.53 6.01 29.12
N ARG A 231 -10.85 6.40 28.05
CA ARG A 231 -11.42 7.15 26.94
C ARG A 231 -12.50 6.36 26.20
N ARG A 232 -13.41 7.06 25.54
CA ARG A 232 -14.46 6.45 24.72
C ARG A 232 -13.86 5.98 23.39
N MET A 233 -13.52 4.70 23.33
CA MET A 233 -12.84 4.06 22.22
C MET A 233 -13.74 3.01 21.59
N TYR A 234 -13.89 3.03 20.26
CA TYR A 234 -14.80 2.13 19.54
C TYR A 234 -14.15 1.51 18.31
N ALA A 235 -14.54 0.26 18.02
CA ALA A 235 -14.13 -0.49 16.85
C ALA A 235 -15.19 -0.35 15.75
N TYR A 236 -14.79 0.19 14.59
CA TYR A 236 -15.63 0.27 13.39
C TYR A 236 -15.38 -0.95 12.52
N HIS A 237 -16.34 -1.85 12.44
CA HIS A 237 -16.23 -3.05 11.62
C HIS A 237 -16.30 -2.70 10.14
N PHE A 238 -15.16 -2.75 9.47
CA PHE A 238 -15.07 -2.56 8.03
C PHE A 238 -15.54 -3.83 7.32
N ASN A 239 -16.44 -3.67 6.37
CA ASN A 239 -16.95 -4.76 5.55
C ASN A 239 -16.60 -4.50 4.08
N GLY A 240 -15.51 -5.08 3.62
CA GLY A 240 -15.00 -4.91 2.27
C GLY A 240 -13.64 -5.56 2.10
N TYR A 241 -13.03 -5.38 0.92
CA TYR A 241 -11.69 -5.88 0.68
C TYR A 241 -10.64 -5.04 1.42
N TRP A 242 -9.78 -5.72 2.16
CA TRP A 242 -8.61 -5.15 2.80
C TRP A 242 -7.43 -6.13 2.74
N LYS A 243 -6.26 -5.67 2.31
CA LYS A 243 -5.04 -6.48 2.25
C LYS A 243 -3.82 -5.65 2.63
N ASP A 244 -3.05 -6.13 3.62
CA ASP A 244 -1.68 -5.65 3.87
C ASP A 244 -0.74 -6.29 2.84
N VAL A 245 -0.30 -5.51 1.87
CA VAL A 245 0.63 -5.94 0.82
C VAL A 245 2.09 -5.76 1.24
N GLY A 246 2.40 -6.07 2.48
CA GLY A 246 3.72 -5.85 3.09
C GLY A 246 4.75 -6.94 2.85
N THR A 247 4.40 -8.03 2.16
CA THR A 247 5.32 -9.12 1.79
C THR A 247 5.18 -9.43 0.30
N ILE A 248 6.21 -10.05 -0.29
CA ILE A 248 6.19 -10.44 -1.71
C ILE A 248 5.00 -11.37 -2.04
N PRO A 249 4.74 -12.46 -1.28
CA PRO A 249 3.58 -13.30 -1.55
C PRO A 249 2.26 -12.53 -1.45
N ALA A 250 2.07 -11.71 -0.41
CA ALA A 250 0.85 -10.93 -0.24
C ALA A 250 0.64 -9.89 -1.35
N LEU A 251 1.72 -9.27 -1.85
CA LEU A 251 1.66 -8.34 -2.98
C LEU A 251 1.32 -9.06 -4.29
N TRP A 252 1.91 -10.24 -4.53
CA TRP A 252 1.61 -11.06 -5.71
C TRP A 252 0.15 -11.52 -5.67
N GLU A 253 -0.26 -12.12 -4.57
CA GLU A 253 -1.63 -12.61 -4.36
C GLU A 253 -2.68 -11.51 -4.54
N ALA A 254 -2.47 -10.34 -3.90
CA ALA A 254 -3.37 -9.21 -4.05
C ALA A 254 -3.49 -8.70 -5.50
N ASN A 255 -2.40 -8.79 -6.29
CA ASN A 255 -2.46 -8.50 -7.72
C ASN A 255 -3.24 -9.58 -8.49
N MET A 256 -3.06 -10.87 -8.18
CA MET A 256 -3.84 -11.94 -8.82
C MET A 256 -5.33 -11.84 -8.48
N GLU A 257 -5.68 -11.49 -7.24
CA GLU A 257 -7.06 -11.26 -6.81
C GLU A 257 -7.79 -10.17 -7.63
N VAL A 258 -7.06 -9.20 -8.21
CA VAL A 258 -7.63 -8.19 -9.11
C VAL A 258 -8.17 -8.79 -10.42
N LEU A 259 -7.67 -9.95 -10.83
CA LEU A 259 -8.13 -10.65 -12.03
C LEU A 259 -9.47 -11.36 -11.83
N ASP A 260 -9.86 -11.62 -10.58
CA ASP A 260 -11.15 -12.25 -10.22
C ASP A 260 -12.02 -11.32 -9.34
N PRO A 261 -12.55 -10.22 -9.89
CA PRO A 261 -13.31 -9.23 -9.12
C PRO A 261 -14.65 -9.77 -8.57
N GLU A 262 -15.16 -10.87 -9.10
CA GLU A 262 -16.42 -11.47 -8.64
C GLU A 262 -16.27 -12.22 -7.32
N HIS A 263 -15.12 -12.84 -7.07
CA HIS A 263 -14.91 -13.64 -5.87
C HIS A 263 -13.95 -13.00 -4.87
N SER A 264 -13.00 -12.19 -5.33
CA SER A 264 -11.98 -11.57 -4.46
C SER A 264 -12.51 -10.43 -3.60
N GLY A 265 -13.59 -9.78 -4.05
CA GLY A 265 -14.14 -8.58 -3.37
C GLY A 265 -13.43 -7.27 -3.74
N ILE A 266 -12.36 -7.30 -4.57
CA ILE A 266 -11.75 -6.09 -5.11
C ILE A 266 -12.11 -5.90 -6.59
N ASN A 267 -12.88 -4.85 -6.90
CA ASN A 267 -13.24 -4.48 -8.26
C ASN A 267 -12.63 -3.11 -8.61
N LEU A 268 -11.59 -3.10 -9.46
CA LEU A 268 -10.97 -1.87 -9.96
C LEU A 268 -11.72 -1.24 -11.14
N PHE A 269 -12.73 -1.91 -11.68
CA PHE A 269 -13.61 -1.42 -12.76
C PHE A 269 -14.87 -0.73 -12.22
N ASP A 270 -15.03 -0.63 -10.90
CA ASP A 270 -16.18 0.00 -10.27
C ASP A 270 -16.20 1.50 -10.53
N GLU A 271 -17.20 1.94 -11.29
CA GLU A 271 -17.37 3.35 -11.67
C GLU A 271 -17.92 4.22 -10.52
N ASN A 272 -18.54 3.63 -9.51
CA ASN A 272 -19.11 4.35 -8.38
C ASN A 272 -18.04 4.68 -7.31
N TRP A 273 -16.97 3.89 -7.24
CA TRP A 273 -15.84 4.11 -6.35
C TRP A 273 -14.53 4.00 -7.11
N LYS A 274 -14.20 5.04 -7.87
CA LYS A 274 -13.01 5.07 -8.72
C LYS A 274 -11.73 5.22 -7.89
N ILE A 275 -10.70 4.47 -8.29
CA ILE A 275 -9.34 4.73 -7.84
C ILE A 275 -8.67 5.64 -8.86
N TYR A 276 -8.34 6.86 -8.43
CA TYR A 276 -7.65 7.86 -9.24
C TYR A 276 -6.15 7.60 -9.22
N ARG A 277 -5.45 8.03 -10.25
CA ARG A 277 -4.01 7.83 -10.39
C ARG A 277 -3.37 8.87 -11.29
N ARG A 278 -2.06 9.03 -11.18
CA ARG A 278 -1.30 9.80 -12.17
C ARG A 278 -1.29 9.06 -13.51
N ASN A 279 -1.49 9.77 -14.62
CA ASN A 279 -1.41 9.20 -15.96
C ASN A 279 0.05 8.91 -16.31
N SER A 280 0.33 7.69 -16.81
CA SER A 280 1.67 7.27 -17.24
C SER A 280 2.12 7.89 -18.58
N GLY A 281 1.18 8.45 -19.35
CA GLY A 281 1.47 9.03 -20.66
C GLY A 281 1.66 8.01 -21.79
N HIS A 282 1.49 6.71 -21.51
CA HIS A 282 1.56 5.67 -22.55
C HIS A 282 0.39 5.78 -23.55
N THR A 283 0.63 5.30 -24.77
CA THR A 283 -0.39 5.15 -25.83
C THR A 283 -1.27 3.92 -25.58
N GLY A 284 -2.22 3.64 -26.46
CA GLY A 284 -2.99 2.39 -26.39
C GLY A 284 -2.10 1.15 -26.49
N HIS A 285 -2.54 0.02 -25.95
CA HIS A 285 -1.84 -1.26 -26.10
C HIS A 285 -2.05 -1.86 -27.48
N PHE A 286 -1.11 -2.71 -27.90
CA PHE A 286 -1.16 -3.44 -29.17
C PHE A 286 -1.03 -4.95 -28.95
N ILE A 287 -2.00 -5.71 -29.45
CA ILE A 287 -1.99 -7.19 -29.44
C ILE A 287 -1.69 -7.67 -30.86
N GLY A 288 -0.57 -8.35 -31.04
CA GLY A 288 -0.11 -8.87 -32.33
C GLY A 288 -0.88 -10.13 -32.77
N ASN A 289 -0.78 -10.49 -34.04
CA ASN A 289 -1.51 -11.65 -34.61
C ASN A 289 -1.04 -13.01 -34.04
N SER A 290 0.18 -13.09 -33.52
CA SER A 290 0.75 -14.29 -32.90
C SER A 290 0.47 -14.37 -31.39
N ALA A 291 -0.16 -13.33 -30.80
CA ALA A 291 -0.39 -13.26 -29.37
C ALA A 291 -1.54 -14.17 -28.94
N GLU A 292 -1.37 -14.82 -27.80
CA GLU A 292 -2.42 -15.51 -27.07
C GLU A 292 -2.57 -14.86 -25.69
N VAL A 293 -3.73 -14.22 -25.41
CA VAL A 293 -3.98 -13.54 -24.15
C VAL A 293 -5.24 -14.10 -23.51
N THR A 294 -5.13 -14.61 -22.30
CA THR A 294 -6.21 -15.21 -21.54
C THR A 294 -6.16 -14.76 -20.08
N ASP A 295 -7.31 -14.44 -19.49
CA ASP A 295 -7.48 -14.13 -18.06
C ASP A 295 -6.39 -13.18 -17.53
N SER A 296 -6.17 -12.06 -18.23
CA SER A 296 -5.04 -11.18 -17.95
C SER A 296 -5.40 -9.71 -18.09
N MET A 297 -4.78 -8.86 -17.29
CA MET A 297 -4.92 -7.42 -17.40
C MET A 297 -3.74 -6.84 -18.21
N ILE A 298 -4.05 -6.24 -19.36
CA ILE A 298 -3.06 -5.58 -20.23
C ILE A 298 -3.33 -4.07 -20.19
N THR A 299 -2.32 -3.29 -19.84
CA THR A 299 -2.51 -1.84 -19.68
C THR A 299 -1.93 -1.02 -20.82
N ASP A 300 -2.02 0.30 -20.72
CA ASP A 300 -1.63 1.24 -21.80
C ASP A 300 -0.16 1.05 -22.21
N GLY A 301 0.16 1.19 -23.49
CA GLY A 301 1.51 1.09 -24.05
C GLY A 301 2.07 -0.31 -24.19
N CYS A 302 1.37 -1.35 -23.74
CA CYS A 302 1.85 -2.72 -23.89
C CYS A 302 1.88 -3.15 -25.36
N VAL A 303 2.92 -3.91 -25.74
CA VAL A 303 3.05 -4.58 -27.04
C VAL A 303 3.16 -6.07 -26.81
N VAL A 304 2.09 -6.82 -27.06
CA VAL A 304 2.06 -8.27 -26.84
C VAL A 304 2.05 -9.02 -28.16
N LYS A 305 3.06 -9.86 -28.39
CA LYS A 305 3.20 -10.75 -29.53
C LYS A 305 3.36 -12.22 -29.11
N GLY A 306 3.61 -12.46 -27.82
CA GLY A 306 3.74 -13.77 -27.19
C GLY A 306 2.46 -14.22 -26.47
N THR A 307 2.60 -15.16 -25.55
CA THR A 307 1.53 -15.72 -24.74
C THR A 307 1.49 -15.05 -23.36
N VAL A 308 0.31 -14.62 -22.93
CA VAL A 308 0.08 -14.04 -21.60
C VAL A 308 -1.14 -14.71 -20.98
N LYS A 309 -0.97 -15.36 -19.82
CA LYS A 309 -2.02 -16.11 -19.13
C LYS A 309 -2.03 -15.74 -17.66
N HIS A 310 -3.22 -15.48 -17.11
CA HIS A 310 -3.46 -15.18 -15.69
C HIS A 310 -2.38 -14.23 -15.13
N SER A 311 -2.16 -13.08 -15.79
CA SER A 311 -1.05 -12.18 -15.51
C SER A 311 -1.46 -10.71 -15.62
N ILE A 312 -0.70 -9.84 -14.95
CA ILE A 312 -0.87 -8.40 -15.02
C ILE A 312 0.34 -7.77 -15.68
N LEU A 313 0.12 -7.09 -16.80
CA LEU A 313 1.12 -6.28 -17.48
C LEU A 313 0.84 -4.79 -17.25
N PHE A 314 1.79 -4.12 -16.61
CA PHE A 314 1.75 -2.67 -16.40
C PHE A 314 2.12 -1.92 -17.69
N GLY A 315 2.01 -0.59 -17.65
CA GLY A 315 2.20 0.25 -18.83
C GLY A 315 3.56 0.07 -19.52
N GLY A 316 3.57 0.02 -20.85
CA GLY A 316 4.81 -0.05 -21.63
C GLY A 316 5.48 -1.43 -21.71
N VAL A 317 4.90 -2.47 -21.13
CA VAL A 317 5.49 -3.84 -21.19
C VAL A 317 5.48 -4.38 -22.63
N ILE A 318 6.61 -4.96 -23.04
CA ILE A 318 6.78 -5.61 -24.34
C ILE A 318 6.95 -7.12 -24.11
N VAL A 319 6.10 -7.92 -24.72
CA VAL A 319 6.21 -9.39 -24.75
C VAL A 319 6.44 -9.82 -26.20
N GLU A 320 7.65 -10.26 -26.51
CA GLU A 320 8.05 -10.65 -27.86
C GLU A 320 7.45 -12.00 -28.29
N GLU A 321 7.56 -12.29 -29.58
CA GLU A 321 7.03 -13.53 -30.19
C GLU A 321 7.69 -14.77 -29.57
N GLY A 322 6.86 -15.76 -29.20
CA GLY A 322 7.31 -16.99 -28.56
C GLY A 322 7.62 -16.88 -27.07
N ALA A 323 7.59 -15.68 -26.49
CA ALA A 323 7.70 -15.52 -25.03
C ALA A 323 6.38 -15.96 -24.34
N VAL A 324 6.49 -16.45 -23.10
CA VAL A 324 5.36 -16.91 -22.28
C VAL A 324 5.44 -16.21 -20.94
N VAL A 325 4.33 -15.57 -20.54
CA VAL A 325 4.12 -14.96 -19.24
C VAL A 325 2.89 -15.60 -18.59
N GLU A 326 3.06 -16.26 -17.45
CA GLU A 326 2.00 -17.00 -16.76
C GLU A 326 2.07 -16.75 -15.25
N ASP A 327 0.91 -16.52 -14.59
CA ASP A 327 0.80 -16.26 -13.16
C ASP A 327 1.78 -15.15 -12.67
N ALA A 328 1.99 -14.11 -13.45
CA ALA A 328 3.04 -13.15 -13.23
C ALA A 328 2.53 -11.69 -13.14
N VAL A 329 3.21 -10.90 -12.32
CA VAL A 329 3.08 -9.45 -12.26
C VAL A 329 4.29 -8.83 -12.93
N VAL A 330 4.11 -8.22 -14.11
CA VAL A 330 5.17 -7.58 -14.88
C VAL A 330 4.96 -6.07 -14.84
N MET A 331 5.83 -5.37 -14.12
CA MET A 331 5.75 -3.93 -13.93
C MET A 331 6.25 -3.15 -15.16
N GLY A 332 6.00 -1.85 -15.15
CA GLY A 332 6.10 -0.98 -16.31
C GLY A 332 7.44 -0.98 -17.03
N ASP A 333 7.40 -0.68 -18.35
CA ASP A 333 8.57 -0.53 -19.23
C ASP A 333 9.52 -1.75 -19.27
N THR A 334 9.01 -2.94 -18.92
CA THR A 334 9.74 -4.21 -18.92
C THR A 334 9.65 -4.87 -20.30
N VAL A 335 10.77 -5.46 -20.74
CA VAL A 335 10.88 -6.17 -22.02
C VAL A 335 11.12 -7.66 -21.78
N ILE A 336 10.18 -8.50 -22.23
CA ILE A 336 10.31 -9.97 -22.23
C ILE A 336 10.66 -10.40 -23.66
N LYS A 337 11.91 -10.80 -23.88
CA LYS A 337 12.41 -11.16 -25.21
C LYS A 337 11.94 -12.54 -25.66
N ARG A 338 12.13 -12.80 -26.95
CA ARG A 338 11.69 -14.01 -27.62
C ARG A 338 12.09 -15.29 -26.89
N GLY A 339 11.13 -16.22 -26.74
CA GLY A 339 11.35 -17.53 -26.14
C GLY A 339 11.46 -17.54 -24.62
N ALA A 340 11.55 -16.37 -23.97
CA ALA A 340 11.62 -16.29 -22.51
C ALA A 340 10.34 -16.83 -21.83
N LYS A 341 10.51 -17.45 -20.67
CA LYS A 341 9.41 -17.96 -19.83
C LYS A 341 9.43 -17.25 -18.48
N VAL A 342 8.36 -16.59 -18.14
CA VAL A 342 8.20 -15.80 -16.92
C VAL A 342 6.97 -16.32 -16.18
N THR A 343 7.19 -17.06 -15.10
CA THR A 343 6.14 -17.81 -14.42
C THR A 343 6.17 -17.55 -12.91
N HIS A 344 5.01 -17.37 -12.29
CA HIS A 344 4.82 -17.22 -10.84
C HIS A 344 5.85 -16.28 -10.19
N CYS A 345 5.86 -15.04 -10.63
CA CYS A 345 6.88 -14.07 -10.21
C CYS A 345 6.38 -12.61 -10.24
N ILE A 346 7.18 -11.73 -9.64
CA ILE A 346 7.08 -10.28 -9.80
C ILE A 346 8.33 -9.78 -10.51
N VAL A 347 8.16 -9.19 -11.69
CA VAL A 347 9.22 -8.53 -12.45
C VAL A 347 9.00 -7.02 -12.31
N ALA A 348 9.94 -6.32 -11.67
CA ALA A 348 9.84 -4.90 -11.41
C ALA A 348 10.00 -4.01 -12.66
N GLU A 349 9.86 -2.69 -12.48
CA GLU A 349 9.90 -1.69 -13.57
C GLU A 349 11.24 -1.69 -14.30
N GLY A 350 11.21 -1.58 -15.65
CA GLY A 350 12.39 -1.38 -16.49
C GLY A 350 13.32 -2.59 -16.63
N VAL A 351 12.85 -3.79 -16.31
CA VAL A 351 13.64 -5.02 -16.44
C VAL A 351 13.72 -5.47 -17.91
N THR A 352 14.86 -6.02 -18.31
CA THR A 352 15.00 -6.72 -19.58
C THR A 352 15.24 -8.21 -19.34
N VAL A 353 14.34 -9.06 -19.80
CA VAL A 353 14.47 -10.52 -19.76
C VAL A 353 14.99 -11.01 -21.11
N GLY A 354 16.15 -11.63 -21.13
CA GLY A 354 16.86 -12.11 -22.32
C GLY A 354 16.14 -13.23 -23.08
N CYS A 355 16.60 -13.51 -24.30
CA CYS A 355 16.04 -14.58 -25.12
C CYS A 355 16.18 -15.94 -24.43
N ASP A 356 15.11 -16.75 -24.46
CA ASP A 356 15.07 -18.09 -23.91
C ASP A 356 15.41 -18.17 -22.41
N ALA A 357 15.42 -17.05 -21.68
CA ALA A 357 15.59 -17.03 -20.23
C ALA A 357 14.36 -17.59 -19.52
N VAL A 358 14.57 -18.18 -18.33
CA VAL A 358 13.49 -18.76 -17.51
C VAL A 358 13.49 -18.09 -16.15
N ILE A 359 12.35 -17.54 -15.74
CA ILE A 359 12.15 -16.92 -14.43
C ILE A 359 10.99 -17.59 -13.72
N GLY A 360 11.27 -18.09 -12.51
CA GLY A 360 10.29 -18.74 -11.65
C GLY A 360 9.80 -20.08 -12.19
N GLU A 361 8.94 -20.71 -11.42
CA GLU A 361 8.34 -22.00 -11.73
C GLU A 361 6.94 -22.06 -11.16
N LYS A 362 6.03 -22.76 -11.82
CA LYS A 362 4.68 -22.97 -11.29
C LYS A 362 4.79 -23.84 -10.02
N PRO A 363 4.34 -23.34 -8.86
CA PRO A 363 4.42 -24.12 -7.63
C PRO A 363 3.61 -25.42 -7.73
N ALA A 364 4.04 -26.45 -7.00
CA ALA A 364 3.19 -27.61 -6.73
C ALA A 364 1.90 -27.14 -6.01
N GLU A 365 0.80 -27.89 -6.20
CA GLU A 365 -0.50 -27.54 -5.61
C GLU A 365 -0.34 -27.10 -4.14
N ASP A 366 -0.92 -25.95 -3.77
CA ASP A 366 -0.98 -25.32 -2.45
C ASP A 366 0.25 -24.55 -1.92
N VAL A 367 1.23 -24.18 -2.74
CA VAL A 367 2.38 -23.37 -2.28
C VAL A 367 2.32 -21.96 -2.86
N THR A 368 1.70 -20.99 -2.17
CA THR A 368 1.61 -19.58 -2.61
C THR A 368 2.90 -18.77 -2.32
N GLY A 369 3.83 -19.30 -1.54
CA GLY A 369 4.98 -18.58 -1.00
C GLY A 369 6.22 -18.48 -1.90
N ASP A 370 6.23 -19.12 -3.07
CA ASP A 370 7.45 -19.34 -3.88
C ASP A 370 7.62 -18.33 -5.04
N VAL A 371 7.29 -17.08 -4.81
CA VAL A 371 7.30 -16.00 -5.81
C VAL A 371 8.71 -15.50 -6.07
N ALA A 372 9.24 -15.73 -7.27
CA ALA A 372 10.51 -15.11 -7.72
C ALA A 372 10.34 -13.60 -7.90
N THR A 373 11.36 -12.81 -7.57
CA THR A 373 11.27 -11.36 -7.64
C THR A 373 12.52 -10.75 -8.26
N ILE A 374 12.34 -9.94 -9.31
CA ILE A 374 13.41 -9.24 -10.01
C ILE A 374 13.33 -7.75 -9.65
N ALA A 375 14.46 -7.18 -9.21
CA ALA A 375 14.58 -5.76 -8.84
C ALA A 375 14.45 -4.82 -10.05
N PRO A 376 14.09 -3.54 -9.84
CA PRO A 376 13.95 -2.56 -10.91
C PRO A 376 15.24 -2.36 -11.71
N GLY A 377 15.11 -2.31 -13.05
CA GLY A 377 16.19 -2.01 -13.97
C GLY A 377 17.22 -3.12 -14.19
N VAL A 378 16.97 -4.31 -13.64
CA VAL A 378 17.87 -5.47 -13.80
C VAL A 378 17.78 -6.04 -15.22
N THR A 379 18.91 -6.51 -15.75
CA THR A 379 18.99 -7.29 -17.00
C THR A 379 19.22 -8.76 -16.68
N ILE A 380 18.32 -9.61 -17.12
CA ILE A 380 18.48 -11.07 -17.10
C ILE A 380 19.03 -11.48 -18.48
N GLY A 381 20.22 -12.07 -18.50
CA GLY A 381 20.91 -12.49 -19.74
C GLY A 381 20.16 -13.59 -20.49
N ASP A 382 20.50 -13.76 -21.78
CA ASP A 382 19.91 -14.80 -22.61
C ASP A 382 20.16 -16.19 -21.99
N ARG A 383 19.15 -17.06 -22.00
CA ARG A 383 19.18 -18.42 -21.42
C ARG A 383 19.52 -18.52 -19.92
N ALA A 384 19.50 -17.40 -19.20
CA ALA A 384 19.66 -17.43 -17.75
C ALA A 384 18.44 -18.11 -17.09
N VAL A 385 18.66 -18.75 -15.93
CA VAL A 385 17.62 -19.45 -15.18
C VAL A 385 17.53 -18.88 -13.77
N ILE A 386 16.36 -18.35 -13.42
CA ILE A 386 16.05 -17.83 -12.08
C ILE A 386 15.06 -18.77 -11.44
N GLY A 387 15.45 -19.40 -10.31
CA GLY A 387 14.63 -20.35 -9.58
C GLY A 387 13.45 -19.72 -8.84
N PRO A 388 12.54 -20.56 -8.32
CA PRO A 388 11.45 -20.08 -7.44
C PRO A 388 12.03 -19.45 -6.17
N LYS A 389 11.30 -18.46 -5.59
CA LYS A 389 11.72 -17.68 -4.41
C LYS A 389 12.97 -16.79 -4.60
N ALA A 390 13.67 -16.89 -5.72
CA ALA A 390 14.89 -16.11 -5.92
C ALA A 390 14.60 -14.60 -5.85
N MET A 391 15.52 -13.88 -5.18
CA MET A 391 15.51 -12.42 -5.10
C MET A 391 16.69 -11.87 -5.89
N VAL A 392 16.43 -11.36 -7.10
CA VAL A 392 17.47 -10.87 -8.00
C VAL A 392 17.63 -9.37 -7.86
N TYR A 393 18.81 -8.93 -7.44
CA TYR A 393 19.11 -7.52 -7.17
C TYR A 393 20.02 -6.87 -8.23
N ASN A 394 20.76 -7.67 -8.98
CA ASN A 394 21.74 -7.24 -9.96
C ASN A 394 21.55 -7.99 -11.26
N ASP A 395 22.19 -7.51 -12.32
CA ASP A 395 22.21 -8.16 -13.63
C ASP A 395 22.70 -9.61 -13.51
N VAL A 396 22.07 -10.48 -14.28
CA VAL A 396 22.41 -11.91 -14.38
C VAL A 396 22.98 -12.18 -15.75
N GLU A 397 24.15 -12.79 -15.83
CA GLU A 397 24.84 -13.06 -17.08
C GLU A 397 24.15 -14.13 -17.92
N GLU A 398 24.50 -14.19 -19.22
CA GLU A 398 23.98 -15.20 -20.14
C GLU A 398 24.24 -16.63 -19.63
N GLY A 399 23.21 -17.47 -19.62
CA GLY A 399 23.27 -18.88 -19.20
C GLY A 399 23.54 -19.09 -17.70
N GLN A 400 23.57 -18.03 -16.88
CA GLN A 400 23.77 -18.14 -15.44
C GLN A 400 22.50 -18.66 -14.76
N GLU A 401 22.68 -19.49 -13.71
CA GLU A 401 21.61 -19.96 -12.83
C GLU A 401 21.68 -19.23 -11.50
N GLN A 402 20.51 -18.80 -11.00
CA GLN A 402 20.35 -18.18 -9.68
C GLN A 402 19.11 -18.78 -8.98
N CYS A 403 19.31 -19.39 -7.82
CA CYS A 403 18.27 -20.01 -6.99
C CYS A 403 17.99 -19.19 -5.72
#